data_a08554f114fd47e451fce80d5bdaf27e
#
_entry.id   a08554f114fd47e451fce80d5bdaf27e
#
_cell.length_a   1.000
_cell.length_b   1.000
_cell.length_c   1.000
_cell.angle_alpha   90.00
_cell.angle_beta   90.00
_cell.angle_gamma   90.00
#
_symmetry.space_group_name_H-M   'P 1'
#
loop_
_entity.id
_entity.type
_entity.pdbx_description
1 polymer ?
#
loop_
_entity_poly.entity_id
_entity_poly.type
_entity_poly.pdbx_seq_one_letter_code
_entity_poly.pdbx_strand_id
1 'polypeptide(L)'
;MRRVATMISDRRFRIAFASTLLFATLMLVPASPAYADIADDVNAWLAGLLRDACNWMFTNQVAVLSSIGYEGIIGADFSQMLTTAGDVSMYDIARGVWDAAVLPIGCGVLGLVFTVKLIQISQRMDGHASFPGVKEVVFLLVFFAVFLFLIQNSFELMEAIYSVVGLAIDRTMALFGAGGAMDLSAVSVVTEDDDVPALIALLLVSVISWVVVLGAYIVALVVCWARAIQLYVMAAFGPIPLSLMALDDTRQIGIGYLKNFTAVCLAGLIILILLVAFPLILGGLTGASTSTGTPIDGIATGLTYALQYLAMCVLLILSLVKSGAWARDIVSGV
;
A
#
# COMPACT_ATOMS: atom_id res chain seq x y z
N MET A 1 -6.30 10.87 8.73
CA MET A 1 -7.61 11.57 8.84
C MET A 1 -7.52 13.02 9.34
N ARG A 2 -6.72 13.37 10.36
CA ARG A 2 -6.61 14.77 10.84
C ARG A 2 -6.08 15.75 9.78
N ARG A 3 -5.07 15.39 8.96
CA ARG A 3 -4.51 16.30 7.92
C ARG A 3 -5.47 16.58 6.76
N VAL A 4 -6.28 15.61 6.33
CA VAL A 4 -7.28 15.81 5.26
C VAL A 4 -8.44 16.68 5.77
N ALA A 5 -8.87 16.46 7.00
CA ALA A 5 -9.92 17.30 7.63
C ALA A 5 -9.44 18.75 7.86
N THR A 6 -8.16 18.97 8.18
CA THR A 6 -7.59 20.31 8.30
C THR A 6 -7.43 21.01 6.94
N MET A 7 -7.15 20.28 5.86
CA MET A 7 -7.10 20.82 4.49
C MET A 7 -8.47 21.32 4.01
N ILE A 8 -9.53 20.55 4.25
CA ILE A 8 -10.92 20.97 3.88
C ILE A 8 -11.41 22.10 4.78
N SER A 9 -10.90 22.20 6.00
CA SER A 9 -11.22 23.27 6.96
C SER A 9 -10.41 24.55 6.72
N ASP A 10 -9.38 24.53 5.85
CA ASP A 10 -8.54 25.68 5.62
C ASP A 10 -9.34 26.79 4.92
N ARG A 11 -9.43 27.94 5.58
CA ARG A 11 -10.17 29.12 5.11
C ARG A 11 -9.68 29.56 3.72
N ARG A 12 -8.42 29.31 3.40
CA ARG A 12 -7.80 29.62 2.09
C ARG A 12 -8.35 28.71 0.98
N PHE A 13 -8.56 27.41 1.27
CA PHE A 13 -9.16 26.47 0.32
C PHE A 13 -10.60 26.84 -0.03
N ARG A 14 -11.41 27.17 0.96
CA ARG A 14 -12.82 27.58 0.77
C ARG A 14 -12.92 28.90 0.02
N ILE A 15 -12.02 29.83 0.25
CA ILE A 15 -11.99 31.13 -0.45
C ILE A 15 -11.53 30.94 -1.89
N ALA A 16 -10.48 30.13 -2.14
CA ALA A 16 -10.01 29.83 -3.49
C ALA A 16 -11.06 29.08 -4.30
N PHE A 17 -11.74 28.08 -3.72
CA PHE A 17 -12.80 27.33 -4.40
C PHE A 17 -14.05 28.19 -4.67
N ALA A 18 -14.48 29.01 -3.70
CA ALA A 18 -15.61 29.91 -3.87
C ALA A 18 -15.30 31.04 -4.86
N SER A 19 -14.07 31.59 -4.88
CA SER A 19 -13.67 32.61 -5.84
C SER A 19 -13.59 32.08 -7.26
N THR A 20 -13.11 30.84 -7.45
CA THR A 20 -13.05 30.20 -8.78
C THR A 20 -14.44 29.88 -9.33
N LEU A 21 -15.36 29.44 -8.48
CA LEU A 21 -16.75 29.18 -8.90
C LEU A 21 -17.50 30.48 -9.24
N LEU A 22 -17.31 31.51 -8.45
CA LEU A 22 -17.89 32.85 -8.68
C LEU A 22 -17.35 33.48 -9.95
N PHE A 23 -16.07 33.23 -10.25
CA PHE A 23 -15.40 33.79 -11.42
C PHE A 23 -15.77 33.06 -12.73
N ALA A 24 -15.94 31.73 -12.70
CA ALA A 24 -16.43 30.95 -13.82
C ALA A 24 -17.84 31.40 -14.25
N THR A 25 -18.68 31.85 -13.31
CA THR A 25 -20.00 32.41 -13.62
C THR A 25 -19.93 33.84 -14.16
N LEU A 26 -18.91 34.61 -13.80
CA LEU A 26 -18.74 36.02 -14.25
C LEU A 26 -18.21 36.09 -15.70
N MET A 27 -17.47 35.08 -16.15
CA MET A 27 -16.92 35.02 -17.51
C MET A 27 -17.93 34.66 -18.61
N LEU A 28 -19.18 34.35 -18.25
CA LEU A 28 -20.26 34.13 -19.25
C LEU A 28 -20.90 35.43 -19.75
N VAL A 29 -20.43 36.60 -19.33
CA VAL A 29 -20.98 37.90 -19.74
C VAL A 29 -20.15 38.49 -20.89
N PRO A 30 -20.75 38.81 -22.04
CA PRO A 30 -19.99 39.35 -23.18
C PRO A 30 -19.53 40.80 -22.93
N ALA A 31 -18.21 41.02 -23.03
CA ALA A 31 -17.58 42.33 -22.78
C ALA A 31 -17.57 43.18 -24.08
N SER A 32 -17.85 44.48 -23.93
CA SER A 32 -17.81 45.49 -24.98
C SER A 32 -16.41 46.14 -25.10
N PRO A 33 -16.01 46.65 -26.29
CA PRO A 33 -14.59 46.94 -26.64
C PRO A 33 -13.94 48.21 -26.02
N ALA A 34 -14.54 48.83 -25.02
CA ALA A 34 -14.06 50.08 -24.45
C ALA A 34 -13.06 49.93 -23.25
N TYR A 35 -12.65 48.72 -22.90
CA TYR A 35 -11.84 48.43 -21.73
C TYR A 35 -10.64 47.51 -22.02
N ALA A 36 -10.02 47.62 -23.19
CA ALA A 36 -8.95 46.71 -23.64
C ALA A 36 -7.78 46.63 -22.64
N ASP A 37 -7.27 47.74 -22.13
CA ASP A 37 -6.14 47.76 -21.19
C ASP A 37 -6.44 47.18 -19.83
N ILE A 38 -7.66 47.43 -19.31
CA ILE A 38 -8.09 46.88 -18.03
C ILE A 38 -8.43 45.37 -18.19
N ALA A 39 -8.88 44.95 -19.36
CA ALA A 39 -9.18 43.57 -19.65
C ALA A 39 -7.90 42.72 -19.69
N ASP A 40 -6.79 43.24 -20.24
CA ASP A 40 -5.52 42.56 -20.31
C ASP A 40 -4.86 42.38 -18.92
N ASP A 41 -4.92 43.42 -18.07
CA ASP A 41 -4.44 43.35 -16.68
C ASP A 41 -5.27 42.36 -15.84
N VAL A 42 -6.60 42.35 -16.03
CA VAL A 42 -7.50 41.40 -15.34
C VAL A 42 -7.29 39.98 -15.84
N ASN A 43 -7.06 39.78 -17.14
CA ASN A 43 -6.75 38.48 -17.71
C ASN A 43 -5.39 37.93 -17.20
N ALA A 44 -4.34 38.77 -17.15
CA ALA A 44 -3.04 38.37 -16.61
C ALA A 44 -3.11 38.01 -15.12
N TRP A 45 -3.86 38.80 -14.33
CA TRP A 45 -4.08 38.51 -12.91
C TRP A 45 -4.85 37.21 -12.72
N LEU A 46 -5.88 36.99 -13.54
CA LEU A 46 -6.70 35.80 -13.53
C LEU A 46 -5.90 34.57 -13.95
N ALA A 47 -5.09 34.65 -15.00
CA ALA A 47 -4.21 33.59 -15.43
C ALA A 47 -3.22 33.20 -14.34
N GLY A 48 -2.63 34.18 -13.61
CA GLY A 48 -1.78 33.93 -12.46
C GLY A 48 -2.50 33.17 -11.34
N LEU A 49 -3.70 33.59 -10.98
CA LEU A 49 -4.48 32.95 -9.93
C LEU A 49 -4.92 31.51 -10.29
N LEU A 50 -5.32 31.27 -11.54
CA LEU A 50 -5.69 29.96 -12.04
C LEU A 50 -4.45 29.01 -12.09
N ARG A 51 -3.30 29.54 -12.52
CA ARG A 51 -2.02 28.83 -12.55
C ARG A 51 -1.61 28.38 -11.14
N ASP A 52 -1.66 29.29 -10.17
CA ASP A 52 -1.33 28.99 -8.79
C ASP A 52 -2.28 27.96 -8.18
N ALA A 53 -3.57 28.06 -8.50
CA ALA A 53 -4.56 27.10 -8.05
C ALA A 53 -4.32 25.70 -8.64
N CYS A 54 -4.04 25.58 -9.93
CA CYS A 54 -3.71 24.32 -10.59
C CYS A 54 -2.43 23.70 -10.00
N ASN A 55 -1.36 24.46 -9.89
CA ASN A 55 -0.09 23.99 -9.34
C ASN A 55 -0.25 23.54 -7.88
N TRP A 56 -0.98 24.31 -7.07
CA TRP A 56 -1.29 23.92 -5.70
C TRP A 56 -2.08 22.61 -5.64
N MET A 57 -3.10 22.42 -6.50
CA MET A 57 -3.88 21.20 -6.54
C MET A 57 -3.02 19.99 -6.91
N PHE A 58 -2.19 20.08 -7.95
CA PHE A 58 -1.32 18.97 -8.35
C PHE A 58 -0.28 18.64 -7.30
N THR A 59 0.39 19.64 -6.72
CA THR A 59 1.38 19.42 -5.65
C THR A 59 0.79 18.73 -4.43
N ASN A 60 -0.41 19.16 -4.01
CA ASN A 60 -1.10 18.54 -2.88
C ASN A 60 -1.61 17.13 -3.18
N GLN A 61 -2.03 16.82 -4.40
CA GLN A 61 -2.43 15.47 -4.79
C GLN A 61 -1.30 14.48 -4.59
N VAL A 62 -0.10 14.83 -5.03
CA VAL A 62 1.07 13.95 -4.88
C VAL A 62 1.51 13.86 -3.42
N ALA A 63 1.45 14.95 -2.67
CA ALA A 63 1.75 14.95 -1.23
C ALA A 63 0.78 14.05 -0.43
N VAL A 64 -0.49 14.00 -0.82
CA VAL A 64 -1.49 13.10 -0.21
C VAL A 64 -1.16 11.64 -0.51
N LEU A 65 -0.78 11.31 -1.75
CA LEU A 65 -0.40 9.96 -2.13
C LEU A 65 0.91 9.51 -1.45
N SER A 66 1.92 10.38 -1.37
CA SER A 66 3.19 10.06 -0.72
C SER A 66 3.07 9.85 0.79
N SER A 67 2.07 10.48 1.44
CA SER A 67 1.84 10.32 2.89
C SER A 67 1.36 8.93 3.30
N ILE A 68 0.91 8.10 2.37
CA ILE A 68 0.46 6.72 2.66
C ILE A 68 1.65 5.77 2.85
N GLY A 69 2.78 6.05 2.18
CA GLY A 69 3.85 5.08 2.00
C GLY A 69 4.61 4.75 3.29
N TYR A 70 5.33 5.70 3.83
CA TYR A 70 6.36 5.43 4.83
C TYR A 70 5.98 5.80 6.27
N GLU A 71 5.32 6.92 6.48
CA GLU A 71 4.88 7.37 7.81
C GLU A 71 3.65 6.58 8.34
N GLY A 72 3.18 5.62 7.54
CA GLY A 72 1.98 4.83 7.81
C GLY A 72 2.29 3.39 8.21
N ILE A 73 1.32 2.53 7.94
CA ILE A 73 1.27 1.12 8.34
C ILE A 73 2.39 0.26 7.72
N ILE A 74 2.94 0.65 6.55
CA ILE A 74 3.89 -0.19 5.77
C ILE A 74 5.28 -0.21 6.40
N GLY A 75 5.75 0.91 6.96
CA GLY A 75 7.05 1.02 7.64
C GLY A 75 6.99 0.79 9.15
N ALA A 76 5.82 0.47 9.71
CA ALA A 76 5.68 0.25 11.14
C ALA A 76 6.18 -1.15 11.55
N ASP A 77 6.77 -1.23 12.74
CA ASP A 77 7.09 -2.52 13.37
C ASP A 77 5.84 -3.38 13.54
N PHE A 78 6.01 -4.70 13.51
CA PHE A 78 4.90 -5.65 13.66
C PHE A 78 4.02 -5.36 14.87
N SER A 79 4.61 -4.98 15.99
CA SER A 79 3.91 -4.64 17.23
C SER A 79 3.13 -3.31 17.18
N GLN A 80 3.50 -2.39 16.26
CA GLN A 80 2.96 -1.02 16.22
C GLN A 80 2.10 -0.73 15.01
N MET A 81 1.94 -1.69 14.09
CA MET A 81 1.30 -1.50 12.78
C MET A 81 -0.14 -1.01 12.88
N LEU A 82 -0.90 -1.49 13.88
CA LEU A 82 -2.27 -1.07 14.17
C LEU A 82 -2.41 -0.75 15.66
N THR A 83 -1.89 0.39 16.08
CA THR A 83 -2.10 0.93 17.42
C THR A 83 -3.40 1.74 17.46
N THR A 84 -4.33 1.34 18.29
CA THR A 84 -5.56 2.10 18.55
C THR A 84 -5.23 3.19 19.59
N ALA A 85 -5.99 4.29 19.59
CA ALA A 85 -5.83 5.40 20.53
C ALA A 85 -6.17 5.05 22.01
N GLY A 86 -6.09 3.79 22.38
CA GLY A 86 -6.27 3.22 23.71
C GLY A 86 -5.15 2.24 24.02
N ASP A 87 -5.06 1.76 25.26
CA ASP A 87 -4.01 0.87 25.76
C ASP A 87 -3.96 -0.54 25.09
N VAL A 88 -4.87 -0.87 24.20
CA VAL A 88 -4.95 -2.20 23.56
C VAL A 88 -4.56 -2.08 22.10
N SER A 89 -3.43 -2.70 21.71
CA SER A 89 -3.02 -2.82 20.32
C SER A 89 -3.66 -4.05 19.65
N MET A 90 -3.79 -4.03 18.33
CA MET A 90 -4.24 -5.21 17.58
C MET A 90 -3.26 -6.38 17.73
N TYR A 91 -1.99 -6.09 17.98
CA TYR A 91 -0.97 -7.05 18.33
C TYR A 91 -1.31 -7.81 19.63
N ASP A 92 -1.72 -7.10 20.69
CA ASP A 92 -2.07 -7.72 21.99
C ASP A 92 -3.29 -8.62 21.86
N ILE A 93 -4.28 -8.20 21.04
CA ILE A 93 -5.46 -9.02 20.75
C ILE A 93 -5.04 -10.30 20.00
N ALA A 94 -4.24 -10.17 18.95
CA ALA A 94 -3.77 -11.31 18.17
C ALA A 94 -2.93 -12.29 19.03
N ARG A 95 -2.06 -11.77 19.86
CA ARG A 95 -1.23 -12.56 20.80
C ARG A 95 -2.09 -13.23 21.87
N GLY A 96 -3.08 -12.52 22.41
CA GLY A 96 -4.02 -13.09 23.37
C GLY A 96 -4.85 -14.23 22.80
N VAL A 97 -5.34 -14.08 21.56
CA VAL A 97 -6.07 -15.14 20.85
C VAL A 97 -5.16 -16.34 20.55
N TRP A 98 -3.93 -16.07 20.12
CA TRP A 98 -2.93 -17.10 19.88
C TRP A 98 -2.65 -17.94 21.14
N ASP A 99 -2.38 -17.29 22.28
CA ASP A 99 -2.02 -17.95 23.53
C ASP A 99 -3.21 -18.69 24.16
N ALA A 100 -4.35 -18.01 24.28
CA ALA A 100 -5.50 -18.55 25.01
C ALA A 100 -6.30 -19.63 24.24
N ALA A 101 -6.37 -19.53 22.92
CA ALA A 101 -7.25 -20.39 22.12
C ALA A 101 -6.49 -21.23 21.10
N VAL A 102 -5.66 -20.64 20.26
CA VAL A 102 -5.12 -21.31 19.07
C VAL A 102 -3.95 -22.23 19.42
N LEU A 103 -3.09 -21.83 20.34
CA LEU A 103 -1.95 -22.64 20.79
C LEU A 103 -2.38 -23.99 21.37
N PRO A 104 -3.36 -24.07 22.29
CA PRO A 104 -3.86 -25.37 22.80
C PRO A 104 -4.46 -26.25 21.70
N ILE A 105 -5.17 -25.65 20.74
CA ILE A 105 -5.72 -26.37 19.59
C ILE A 105 -4.59 -26.93 18.72
N GLY A 106 -3.57 -26.13 18.41
CA GLY A 106 -2.41 -26.54 17.63
C GLY A 106 -1.64 -27.70 18.30
N CYS A 107 -1.45 -27.61 19.61
CA CYS A 107 -0.83 -28.70 20.38
C CYS A 107 -1.72 -29.97 20.38
N GLY A 108 -3.03 -29.82 20.47
CA GLY A 108 -3.97 -30.95 20.37
C GLY A 108 -3.92 -31.63 19.00
N VAL A 109 -3.90 -30.85 17.92
CA VAL A 109 -3.74 -31.37 16.55
C VAL A 109 -2.40 -32.08 16.38
N LEU A 110 -1.30 -31.52 16.92
CA LEU A 110 0.02 -32.16 16.90
C LEU A 110 -0.02 -33.52 17.64
N GLY A 111 -0.70 -33.57 18.80
CA GLY A 111 -0.90 -34.82 19.55
C GLY A 111 -1.64 -35.88 18.74
N LEU A 112 -2.69 -35.50 18.02
CA LEU A 112 -3.41 -36.40 17.09
C LEU A 112 -2.49 -36.89 15.97
N VAL A 113 -1.73 -35.99 15.33
CA VAL A 113 -0.76 -36.34 14.29
C VAL A 113 0.28 -37.32 14.82
N PHE A 114 0.78 -37.08 16.02
CA PHE A 114 1.72 -38.00 16.68
C PHE A 114 1.11 -39.39 16.92
N THR A 115 -0.11 -39.46 17.39
CA THR A 115 -0.84 -40.72 17.60
C THR A 115 -1.02 -41.48 16.28
N VAL A 116 -1.42 -40.79 15.19
CA VAL A 116 -1.56 -41.40 13.87
C VAL A 116 -0.22 -41.96 13.37
N LYS A 117 0.89 -41.22 13.55
CA LYS A 117 2.24 -41.68 13.19
C LYS A 117 2.66 -42.90 14.00
N LEU A 118 2.37 -42.94 15.29
CA LEU A 118 2.64 -44.12 16.12
C LEU A 118 1.86 -45.35 15.64
N ILE A 119 0.60 -45.20 15.29
CA ILE A 119 -0.23 -46.29 14.73
C ILE A 119 0.38 -46.77 13.40
N GLN A 120 0.78 -45.89 12.53
CA GLN A 120 1.43 -46.23 11.27
C GLN A 120 2.75 -47.00 11.46
N ILE A 121 3.57 -46.60 12.43
CA ILE A 121 4.79 -47.31 12.79
C ILE A 121 4.47 -48.72 13.35
N SER A 122 3.49 -48.80 14.27
CA SER A 122 3.04 -50.09 14.83
C SER A 122 2.56 -51.04 13.76
N GLN A 123 1.75 -50.61 12.82
CA GLN A 123 1.25 -51.45 11.71
C GLN A 123 2.35 -51.94 10.78
N ARG A 124 3.45 -51.18 10.61
CA ARG A 124 4.59 -51.65 9.83
C ARG A 124 5.43 -52.68 10.57
N MET A 125 5.40 -52.72 11.89
CA MET A 125 6.16 -53.67 12.70
C MET A 125 5.56 -55.06 12.75
N ASP A 126 4.26 -55.24 12.53
CA ASP A 126 3.61 -56.53 12.55
C ASP A 126 4.08 -57.51 11.42
N GLY A 127 4.87 -57.02 10.43
CA GLY A 127 5.35 -57.81 9.32
C GLY A 127 6.75 -58.37 9.41
N HIS A 128 7.62 -57.91 10.31
CA HIS A 128 9.05 -58.32 10.37
C HIS A 128 9.58 -58.35 11.83
N ALA A 129 10.05 -59.50 12.27
CA ALA A 129 10.57 -59.80 13.60
C ALA A 129 11.99 -59.28 13.87
N SER A 130 12.35 -58.09 13.41
CA SER A 130 13.64 -57.49 13.73
C SER A 130 13.43 -56.07 14.32
N PHE A 131 14.14 -55.77 15.39
CA PHE A 131 14.07 -54.53 16.21
C PHE A 131 14.51 -53.20 15.49
N PRO A 132 13.93 -52.72 14.39
CA PRO A 132 14.16 -51.38 13.90
C PRO A 132 13.31 -50.33 14.65
N GLY A 133 12.23 -50.74 15.33
CA GLY A 133 11.22 -49.85 15.89
C GLY A 133 11.68 -48.87 16.93
N VAL A 134 12.76 -49.19 17.69
CA VAL A 134 13.25 -48.24 18.74
C VAL A 134 13.86 -46.99 18.11
N LYS A 135 14.59 -47.13 17.02
CA LYS A 135 15.18 -45.98 16.31
C LYS A 135 14.11 -45.11 15.68
N GLU A 136 13.09 -45.72 15.08
CA GLU A 136 11.99 -44.98 14.45
C GLU A 136 11.15 -44.20 15.50
N VAL A 137 10.88 -44.84 16.65
CA VAL A 137 10.13 -44.19 17.76
C VAL A 137 10.95 -43.05 18.36
N VAL A 138 12.25 -43.22 18.59
CA VAL A 138 13.12 -42.14 19.09
C VAL A 138 13.17 -40.99 18.10
N PHE A 139 13.32 -41.28 16.81
CA PHE A 139 13.32 -40.26 15.75
C PHE A 139 11.97 -39.49 15.72
N LEU A 140 10.85 -40.23 15.83
CA LEU A 140 9.52 -39.61 15.89
C LEU A 140 9.37 -38.71 17.12
N LEU A 141 9.92 -39.10 18.27
CA LEU A 141 9.85 -38.31 19.52
C LEU A 141 10.66 -37.02 19.40
N VAL A 142 11.86 -37.11 18.82
CA VAL A 142 12.69 -35.91 18.52
C VAL A 142 11.95 -34.99 17.55
N PHE A 143 11.38 -35.55 16.49
CA PHE A 143 10.60 -34.81 15.50
C PHE A 143 9.38 -34.11 16.14
N PHE A 144 8.66 -34.83 17.01
CA PHE A 144 7.54 -34.26 17.78
C PHE A 144 8.00 -33.09 18.66
N ALA A 145 9.13 -33.24 19.36
CA ALA A 145 9.66 -32.19 20.23
C ALA A 145 10.04 -30.92 19.41
N VAL A 146 10.61 -31.09 18.22
CA VAL A 146 10.93 -29.98 17.32
C VAL A 146 9.67 -29.27 16.84
N PHE A 147 8.62 -30.02 16.45
CA PHE A 147 7.36 -29.39 16.03
C PHE A 147 6.62 -28.76 17.20
N LEU A 148 6.66 -29.34 18.40
CA LEU A 148 6.10 -28.73 19.59
C LEU A 148 6.76 -27.39 19.88
N PHE A 149 8.10 -27.33 19.82
CA PHE A 149 8.85 -26.09 19.96
C PHE A 149 8.46 -25.05 18.88
N LEU A 150 8.33 -25.50 17.64
CA LEU A 150 7.94 -24.63 16.52
C LEU A 150 6.52 -24.04 16.72
N ILE A 151 5.58 -24.84 17.20
CA ILE A 151 4.20 -24.41 17.47
C ILE A 151 4.16 -23.42 18.65
N GLN A 152 4.91 -23.71 19.72
CA GLN A 152 4.98 -22.82 20.89
C GLN A 152 5.60 -21.46 20.57
N ASN A 153 6.51 -21.39 19.60
CA ASN A 153 7.14 -20.15 19.16
C ASN A 153 6.62 -19.68 17.78
N SER A 154 5.43 -20.15 17.38
CA SER A 154 4.90 -19.86 16.04
C SER A 154 4.63 -18.37 15.81
N PHE A 155 4.18 -17.64 16.82
CA PHE A 155 3.92 -16.21 16.74
C PHE A 155 5.22 -15.43 16.52
N GLU A 156 6.27 -15.78 17.27
CA GLU A 156 7.61 -15.17 17.13
C GLU A 156 8.26 -15.52 15.78
N LEU A 157 7.99 -16.73 15.26
CA LEU A 157 8.41 -17.11 13.91
C LEU A 157 7.76 -16.21 12.84
N MET A 158 6.47 -15.93 12.96
CA MET A 158 5.77 -15.05 12.04
C MET A 158 6.28 -13.60 12.15
N GLU A 159 6.52 -13.12 13.36
CA GLU A 159 7.14 -11.82 13.61
C GLU A 159 8.55 -11.73 13.01
N ALA A 160 9.36 -12.78 13.13
CA ALA A 160 10.69 -12.86 12.52
C ALA A 160 10.63 -12.82 10.98
N ILE A 161 9.65 -13.50 10.35
CA ILE A 161 9.45 -13.42 8.90
C ILE A 161 9.08 -11.99 8.49
N TYR A 162 8.21 -11.33 9.25
CA TYR A 162 7.82 -9.95 8.99
C TYR A 162 9.03 -9.00 9.14
N SER A 163 9.85 -9.16 10.17
CA SER A 163 11.02 -8.29 10.41
C SER A 163 12.06 -8.39 9.28
N VAL A 164 12.24 -9.56 8.69
CA VAL A 164 13.12 -9.74 7.52
C VAL A 164 12.61 -8.94 6.31
N VAL A 165 11.29 -8.93 6.08
CA VAL A 165 10.69 -8.14 5.01
C VAL A 165 10.71 -6.65 5.38
N GLY A 166 10.51 -6.29 6.65
CA GLY A 166 10.68 -4.92 7.16
C GLY A 166 12.06 -4.36 6.87
N LEU A 167 13.12 -5.15 7.11
CA LEU A 167 14.48 -4.76 6.75
C LEU A 167 14.65 -4.50 5.24
N ALA A 168 13.96 -5.26 4.39
CA ALA A 168 13.97 -5.02 2.94
C ALA A 168 13.24 -3.73 2.59
N ILE A 169 12.14 -3.41 3.28
CA ILE A 169 11.40 -2.15 3.16
C ILE A 169 12.31 -0.97 3.53
N ASP A 170 12.97 -1.02 4.68
CA ASP A 170 13.87 0.04 5.17
C ASP A 170 15.05 0.28 4.20
N ARG A 171 15.66 -0.80 3.70
CA ARG A 171 16.73 -0.69 2.70
C ARG A 171 16.25 -0.10 1.38
N THR A 172 15.06 -0.45 0.94
CA THR A 172 14.45 0.12 -0.27
C THR A 172 14.20 1.60 -0.07
N MET A 173 13.70 2.02 1.09
CA MET A 173 13.50 3.43 1.41
C MET A 173 14.81 4.20 1.49
N ALA A 174 15.87 3.61 2.04
CA ALA A 174 17.19 4.23 2.09
C ALA A 174 17.78 4.51 0.69
N LEU A 175 17.44 3.68 -0.32
CA LEU A 175 17.85 3.91 -1.71
C LEU A 175 17.17 5.12 -2.36
N PHE A 176 15.93 5.40 -1.98
CA PHE A 176 15.14 6.51 -2.55
C PHE A 176 15.21 7.80 -1.72
N GLY A 177 16.00 7.81 -0.63
CA GLY A 177 16.17 8.94 0.29
C GLY A 177 15.13 8.95 1.42
N ALA A 178 15.54 9.44 2.59
CA ALA A 178 14.76 9.44 3.84
C ALA A 178 13.44 10.24 3.81
N GLY A 179 13.06 10.74 2.67
CA GLY A 179 11.84 11.49 2.49
C GLY A 179 10.84 10.86 1.53
N GLY A 180 11.19 9.89 0.67
CA GLY A 180 10.25 9.41 -0.37
C GLY A 180 9.48 10.53 -1.10
N ALA A 181 9.52 11.71 -0.51
CA ALA A 181 9.07 12.96 -1.05
C ALA A 181 10.12 13.40 -2.05
N MET A 182 9.98 12.96 -3.29
CA MET A 182 10.54 13.72 -4.38
C MET A 182 10.17 15.18 -4.13
N ASP A 183 11.14 16.07 -4.26
CA ASP A 183 10.88 17.50 -4.27
C ASP A 183 10.03 17.81 -5.52
N LEU A 184 8.74 17.67 -5.35
CA LEU A 184 7.72 17.90 -6.38
C LEU A 184 7.47 19.39 -6.61
N SER A 185 8.21 20.26 -5.88
CA SER A 185 8.25 21.69 -6.15
C SER A 185 8.76 22.00 -7.58
N ALA A 186 9.46 21.03 -8.21
CA ALA A 186 9.90 21.11 -9.60
C ALA A 186 8.82 20.68 -10.62
N VAL A 187 7.69 20.09 -10.20
CA VAL A 187 6.60 19.75 -11.11
C VAL A 187 5.65 20.95 -11.21
N SER A 188 6.10 22.01 -11.85
CA SER A 188 5.18 23.03 -12.37
C SER A 188 4.51 22.47 -13.63
N VAL A 189 3.29 22.01 -13.51
CA VAL A 189 2.51 21.46 -14.61
C VAL A 189 2.06 22.55 -15.59
N VAL A 190 2.12 23.81 -15.17
CA VAL A 190 1.65 24.96 -15.95
C VAL A 190 2.80 25.89 -16.17
N THR A 191 3.35 25.86 -17.37
CA THR A 191 4.27 26.86 -17.90
C THR A 191 3.54 28.14 -18.32
N GLU A 192 4.28 29.18 -18.67
CA GLU A 192 3.90 30.58 -18.82
C GLU A 192 2.86 30.92 -19.92
N ASP A 193 1.92 30.02 -20.22
CA ASP A 193 0.88 30.30 -21.21
C ASP A 193 -0.27 31.09 -20.57
N ASP A 194 -0.51 32.31 -21.07
CA ASP A 194 -1.52 33.24 -20.53
C ASP A 194 -2.92 32.99 -21.09
N ASP A 195 -3.17 31.84 -21.70
CA ASP A 195 -4.46 31.53 -22.33
C ASP A 195 -5.49 31.09 -21.27
N VAL A 196 -6.29 32.05 -20.80
CA VAL A 196 -7.31 31.85 -19.76
C VAL A 196 -8.26 30.66 -20.05
N PRO A 197 -8.78 30.46 -21.27
CA PRO A 197 -9.57 29.29 -21.59
C PRO A 197 -8.86 27.95 -21.38
N ALA A 198 -7.55 27.89 -21.70
CA ALA A 198 -6.74 26.69 -21.48
C ALA A 198 -6.56 26.41 -19.98
N LEU A 199 -6.33 27.43 -19.18
CA LEU A 199 -6.19 27.33 -17.73
C LEU A 199 -7.50 26.90 -17.05
N ILE A 200 -8.66 27.35 -17.55
CA ILE A 200 -9.97 26.91 -17.05
C ILE A 200 -10.18 25.42 -17.36
N ALA A 201 -9.87 24.98 -18.58
CA ALA A 201 -9.96 23.57 -18.94
C ALA A 201 -9.04 22.70 -18.06
N LEU A 202 -7.81 23.15 -17.82
CA LEU A 202 -6.85 22.47 -16.95
C LEU A 202 -7.34 22.41 -15.50
N LEU A 203 -7.97 23.47 -15.01
CA LEU A 203 -8.56 23.52 -13.67
C LEU A 203 -9.71 22.51 -13.52
N LEU A 204 -10.59 22.42 -14.52
CA LEU A 204 -11.66 21.42 -14.51
C LEU A 204 -11.08 19.99 -14.45
N VAL A 205 -10.05 19.71 -15.23
CA VAL A 205 -9.40 18.41 -15.19
C VAL A 205 -8.67 18.18 -13.88
N SER A 206 -8.05 19.20 -13.28
CA SER A 206 -7.41 19.09 -11.96
C SER A 206 -8.42 18.79 -10.85
N VAL A 207 -9.63 19.32 -10.92
CA VAL A 207 -10.72 18.99 -9.99
C VAL A 207 -11.17 17.53 -10.15
N ILE A 208 -11.32 17.06 -11.40
CA ILE A 208 -11.66 15.65 -11.67
C ILE A 208 -10.55 14.73 -11.17
N SER A 209 -9.29 15.07 -11.45
CA SER A 209 -8.14 14.29 -11.01
C SER A 209 -8.06 14.25 -9.48
N TRP A 210 -8.45 15.29 -8.78
CA TRP A 210 -8.50 15.34 -7.32
C TRP A 210 -9.45 14.29 -6.75
N VAL A 211 -10.63 14.14 -7.36
CA VAL A 211 -11.60 13.10 -6.96
C VAL A 211 -11.01 11.69 -7.17
N VAL A 212 -10.33 11.48 -8.29
CA VAL A 212 -9.70 10.19 -8.60
C VAL A 212 -8.54 9.90 -7.63
N VAL A 213 -7.72 10.91 -7.31
CA VAL A 213 -6.61 10.77 -6.34
C VAL A 213 -7.12 10.50 -4.93
N LEU A 214 -8.21 11.16 -4.50
CA LEU A 214 -8.86 10.84 -3.23
C LEU A 214 -9.37 9.39 -3.21
N GLY A 215 -9.94 8.94 -4.33
CA GLY A 215 -10.32 7.53 -4.49
C GLY A 215 -9.11 6.59 -4.38
N ALA A 216 -8.00 6.92 -5.04
CA ALA A 216 -6.75 6.15 -4.95
C ALA A 216 -6.20 6.13 -3.51
N TYR A 217 -6.25 7.25 -2.81
CA TYR A 217 -5.86 7.36 -1.42
C TYR A 217 -6.68 6.45 -0.50
N ILE A 218 -8.02 6.48 -0.63
CA ILE A 218 -8.92 5.62 0.15
C ILE A 218 -8.63 4.14 -0.14
N VAL A 219 -8.49 3.77 -1.41
CA VAL A 219 -8.17 2.38 -1.80
C VAL A 219 -6.83 1.95 -1.22
N ALA A 220 -5.81 2.80 -1.29
CA ALA A 220 -4.50 2.50 -0.73
C ALA A 220 -4.57 2.28 0.79
N LEU A 221 -5.26 3.14 1.52
CA LEU A 221 -5.48 2.97 2.97
C LEU A 221 -6.19 1.66 3.28
N VAL A 222 -7.29 1.38 2.58
CA VAL A 222 -8.07 0.15 2.81
C VAL A 222 -7.22 -1.09 2.54
N VAL A 223 -6.42 -1.10 1.47
CA VAL A 223 -5.53 -2.21 1.13
C VAL A 223 -4.43 -2.39 2.18
N CYS A 224 -3.82 -1.30 2.67
CA CYS A 224 -2.80 -1.36 3.72
C CYS A 224 -3.39 -1.89 5.05
N TRP A 225 -4.54 -1.38 5.46
CA TRP A 225 -5.20 -1.81 6.70
C TRP A 225 -5.68 -3.26 6.62
N ALA A 226 -6.28 -3.66 5.51
CA ALA A 226 -6.72 -5.03 5.30
C ALA A 226 -5.55 -6.01 5.41
N ARG A 227 -4.38 -5.65 4.90
CA ARG A 227 -3.17 -6.48 5.02
C ARG A 227 -2.63 -6.54 6.42
N ALA A 228 -2.58 -5.42 7.14
CA ALA A 228 -2.15 -5.41 8.53
C ALA A 228 -3.03 -6.33 9.38
N ILE A 229 -4.36 -6.25 9.22
CA ILE A 229 -5.30 -7.15 9.89
C ILE A 229 -5.06 -8.60 9.46
N GLN A 230 -4.87 -8.85 8.17
CA GLN A 230 -4.60 -10.19 7.64
C GLN A 230 -3.32 -10.80 8.24
N LEU A 231 -2.24 -10.01 8.39
CA LEU A 231 -0.99 -10.46 9.00
C LEU A 231 -1.18 -10.88 10.45
N TYR A 232 -1.89 -10.08 11.26
CA TYR A 232 -2.16 -10.43 12.65
C TYR A 232 -3.03 -11.67 12.78
N VAL A 233 -4.08 -11.78 11.96
CA VAL A 233 -4.94 -12.96 11.96
C VAL A 233 -4.13 -14.20 11.57
N MET A 234 -3.31 -14.11 10.52
CA MET A 234 -2.47 -15.24 10.13
C MET A 234 -1.42 -15.56 11.20
N ALA A 235 -0.80 -14.58 11.87
CA ALA A 235 0.12 -14.85 12.95
C ALA A 235 -0.57 -15.56 14.14
N ALA A 236 -1.77 -15.13 14.51
CA ALA A 236 -2.55 -15.74 15.59
C ALA A 236 -2.93 -17.20 15.29
N PHE A 237 -3.33 -17.50 14.05
CA PHE A 237 -3.73 -18.86 13.65
C PHE A 237 -2.58 -19.76 13.18
N GLY A 238 -1.33 -19.31 13.27
CA GLY A 238 -0.13 -20.03 12.88
C GLY A 238 0.04 -21.44 13.45
N PRO A 239 -0.26 -21.73 14.73
CA PRO A 239 -0.13 -23.05 15.36
C PRO A 239 -0.83 -24.19 14.61
N ILE A 240 -2.01 -23.94 14.06
CA ILE A 240 -2.83 -24.98 13.41
C ILE A 240 -2.17 -25.50 12.12
N PRO A 241 -1.85 -24.68 11.11
CA PRO A 241 -1.20 -25.18 9.91
C PRO A 241 0.23 -25.66 10.14
N LEU A 242 0.94 -25.13 11.15
CA LEU A 242 2.24 -25.64 11.53
C LEU A 242 2.20 -27.03 12.14
N SER A 243 1.17 -27.36 12.93
CA SER A 243 0.98 -28.70 13.46
C SER A 243 0.69 -29.73 12.36
N LEU A 244 -0.04 -29.34 11.31
CA LEU A 244 -0.32 -30.16 10.14
C LEU A 244 0.93 -30.44 9.28
N MET A 245 1.99 -29.63 9.38
CA MET A 245 3.26 -29.87 8.71
C MET A 245 3.96 -31.16 9.21
N ALA A 246 3.63 -31.61 10.41
CA ALA A 246 4.23 -32.81 10.99
C ALA A 246 3.76 -34.12 10.33
N LEU A 247 2.66 -34.11 9.58
CA LEU A 247 2.15 -35.28 8.85
C LEU A 247 2.48 -35.13 7.36
N ASP A 248 3.05 -36.19 6.73
CA ASP A 248 3.48 -36.18 5.33
C ASP A 248 2.35 -35.82 4.36
N ASP A 249 1.14 -36.36 4.62
CA ASP A 249 -0.05 -36.16 3.78
C ASP A 249 -0.56 -34.71 3.82
N THR A 250 -0.39 -34.00 4.94
CA THR A 250 -0.88 -32.64 5.15
C THR A 250 0.22 -31.58 5.17
N ARG A 251 1.47 -31.99 5.01
CA ARG A 251 2.66 -31.11 5.03
C ARG A 251 2.55 -29.92 4.08
N GLN A 252 1.93 -30.13 2.91
CA GLN A 252 1.73 -29.09 1.91
C GLN A 252 0.83 -27.95 2.42
N ILE A 253 -0.10 -28.23 3.34
CA ILE A 253 -0.97 -27.21 3.93
C ILE A 253 -0.13 -26.22 4.75
N GLY A 254 0.75 -26.71 5.62
CA GLY A 254 1.58 -25.86 6.43
C GLY A 254 2.64 -25.07 5.62
N ILE A 255 3.25 -25.72 4.62
CA ILE A 255 4.18 -25.04 3.70
C ILE A 255 3.42 -23.96 2.90
N GLY A 256 2.23 -24.27 2.39
CA GLY A 256 1.39 -23.30 1.68
C GLY A 256 1.01 -22.12 2.55
N TYR A 257 0.74 -22.37 3.83
CA TYR A 257 0.44 -21.31 4.79
C TYR A 257 1.62 -20.36 5.00
N LEU A 258 2.83 -20.88 5.23
CA LEU A 258 4.03 -20.06 5.37
C LEU A 258 4.34 -19.26 4.11
N LYS A 259 4.20 -19.89 2.94
CA LYS A 259 4.33 -19.21 1.65
C LYS A 259 3.32 -18.06 1.52
N ASN A 260 2.05 -18.30 1.88
CA ASN A 260 1.02 -17.28 1.82
C ASN A 260 1.29 -16.13 2.81
N PHE A 261 1.74 -16.42 4.03
CA PHE A 261 2.12 -15.41 5.01
C PHE A 261 3.28 -14.53 4.47
N THR A 262 4.33 -15.18 3.96
CA THR A 262 5.47 -14.47 3.34
C THR A 262 5.01 -13.63 2.14
N ALA A 263 4.07 -14.13 1.33
CA ALA A 263 3.51 -13.37 0.22
C ALA A 263 2.75 -12.12 0.71
N VAL A 264 1.97 -12.23 1.80
CA VAL A 264 1.29 -11.06 2.37
C VAL A 264 2.30 -10.03 2.90
N CYS A 265 3.38 -10.46 3.54
CA CYS A 265 4.47 -9.57 3.94
C CYS A 265 5.11 -8.88 2.73
N LEU A 266 5.47 -9.64 1.68
CA LEU A 266 6.11 -9.14 0.46
C LEU A 266 5.22 -8.16 -0.31
N ALA A 267 3.92 -8.35 -0.22
CA ALA A 267 2.97 -7.46 -0.83
C ALA A 267 3.03 -6.03 -0.24
N GLY A 268 3.44 -5.87 1.03
CA GLY A 268 3.75 -4.55 1.62
C GLY A 268 4.91 -3.86 0.89
N LEU A 269 5.98 -4.60 0.61
CA LEU A 269 7.12 -4.10 -0.16
C LEU A 269 6.72 -3.69 -1.59
N ILE A 270 5.86 -4.48 -2.26
CA ILE A 270 5.36 -4.15 -3.60
C ILE A 270 4.54 -2.85 -3.57
N ILE A 271 3.68 -2.65 -2.58
CA ILE A 271 2.92 -1.40 -2.42
C ILE A 271 3.87 -0.22 -2.24
N LEU A 272 4.90 -0.38 -1.39
CA LEU A 272 5.89 0.67 -1.19
C LEU A 272 6.58 1.06 -2.50
N ILE A 273 7.04 0.06 -3.27
CA ILE A 273 7.68 0.28 -4.56
C ILE A 273 6.73 1.01 -5.52
N LEU A 274 5.46 0.63 -5.57
CA LEU A 274 4.46 1.29 -6.40
C LEU A 274 4.24 2.74 -6.00
N LEU A 275 4.16 3.02 -4.70
CA LEU A 275 3.97 4.39 -4.19
C LEU A 275 5.19 5.28 -4.44
N VAL A 276 6.41 4.72 -4.35
CA VAL A 276 7.65 5.45 -4.65
C VAL A 276 7.85 5.61 -6.15
N ALA A 277 7.54 4.60 -6.95
CA ALA A 277 7.68 4.65 -8.41
C ALA A 277 6.68 5.61 -9.07
N PHE A 278 5.50 5.80 -8.48
CA PHE A 278 4.45 6.63 -9.05
C PHE A 278 4.88 8.09 -9.30
N PRO A 279 5.45 8.83 -8.31
CA PRO A 279 5.95 10.18 -8.54
C PRO A 279 7.11 10.24 -9.54
N LEU A 280 7.99 9.21 -9.54
CA LEU A 280 9.10 9.11 -10.49
C LEU A 280 8.62 9.01 -11.94
N ILE A 281 7.62 8.15 -12.19
CA ILE A 281 7.03 7.98 -13.50
C ILE A 281 6.30 9.26 -13.92
N LEU A 282 5.60 9.90 -12.99
CA LEU A 282 4.90 11.15 -13.22
C LEU A 282 5.88 12.26 -13.59
N GLY A 283 6.97 12.42 -12.84
CA GLY A 283 8.03 13.40 -13.11
C GLY A 283 8.74 13.15 -14.45
N GLY A 284 8.93 11.89 -14.84
CA GLY A 284 9.43 11.51 -16.15
C GLY A 284 8.49 11.88 -17.30
N LEU A 285 7.20 11.77 -17.08
CA LEU A 285 6.17 12.13 -18.07
C LEU A 285 6.08 13.65 -18.28
N THR A 286 6.11 14.42 -17.18
CA THR A 286 6.11 15.89 -17.20
C THR A 286 7.46 16.47 -17.66
N GLY A 287 8.57 15.89 -17.22
CA GLY A 287 9.93 16.30 -17.60
C GLY A 287 10.28 16.03 -19.07
N ALA A 288 9.72 14.97 -19.67
CA ALA A 288 9.89 14.69 -21.10
C ALA A 288 9.28 15.79 -21.99
N SER A 289 8.25 16.46 -21.50
CA SER A 289 7.60 17.56 -22.21
C SER A 289 8.40 18.86 -22.17
N THR A 290 9.13 19.11 -21.07
CA THR A 290 9.98 20.32 -20.92
C THR A 290 11.29 20.20 -21.66
N SER A 291 11.80 18.97 -21.92
CA SER A 291 13.08 18.75 -22.64
C SER A 291 12.98 18.95 -24.14
N THR A 292 11.79 18.93 -24.73
CA THR A 292 11.59 19.16 -26.17
C THR A 292 11.43 20.63 -26.56
N GLY A 293 11.46 21.57 -25.59
CA GLY A 293 11.42 22.99 -25.88
C GLY A 293 10.21 23.51 -26.65
N THR A 294 9.21 22.64 -26.87
CA THR A 294 7.93 23.05 -27.39
C THR A 294 7.07 23.51 -26.23
N PRO A 295 6.67 24.78 -26.17
CA PRO A 295 5.66 25.24 -25.24
C PRO A 295 4.44 24.34 -25.36
N ILE A 296 3.69 24.20 -24.28
CA ILE A 296 2.37 23.53 -24.33
C ILE A 296 1.48 24.43 -25.22
N ASP A 297 1.64 24.30 -26.52
CA ASP A 297 0.84 25.05 -27.49
C ASP A 297 -0.56 24.47 -27.51
N GLY A 298 -1.43 25.12 -26.74
CA GLY A 298 -2.87 24.95 -26.84
C GLY A 298 -3.51 23.97 -25.86
N ILE A 299 -4.81 24.14 -25.71
CA ILE A 299 -5.75 23.36 -24.88
C ILE A 299 -5.59 21.84 -25.10
N ALA A 300 -5.29 21.40 -26.33
CA ALA A 300 -5.15 19.99 -26.68
C ALA A 300 -3.98 19.31 -25.96
N THR A 301 -2.86 19.98 -25.81
CA THR A 301 -1.65 19.43 -25.17
C THR A 301 -1.86 19.34 -23.64
N GLY A 302 -2.38 20.39 -23.01
CA GLY A 302 -2.73 20.40 -21.59
C GLY A 302 -3.76 19.32 -21.24
N LEU A 303 -4.78 19.12 -22.08
CA LEU A 303 -5.78 18.07 -21.89
C LEU A 303 -5.16 16.67 -22.02
N THR A 304 -4.22 16.47 -22.94
CA THR A 304 -3.52 15.18 -23.11
C THR A 304 -2.72 14.81 -21.87
N TYR A 305 -1.97 15.75 -21.29
CA TYR A 305 -1.22 15.51 -20.04
C TYR A 305 -2.15 15.22 -18.87
N ALA A 306 -3.24 15.94 -18.77
CA ALA A 306 -4.21 15.72 -17.72
C ALA A 306 -4.88 14.34 -17.82
N LEU A 307 -5.18 13.88 -19.04
CA LEU A 307 -5.70 12.53 -19.28
C LEU A 307 -4.66 11.45 -18.98
N GLN A 308 -3.39 11.67 -19.33
CA GLN A 308 -2.30 10.77 -18.98
C GLN A 308 -2.12 10.67 -17.47
N TYR A 309 -2.14 11.78 -16.75
CA TYR A 309 -2.10 11.80 -15.29
C TYR A 309 -3.25 11.00 -14.68
N LEU A 310 -4.46 11.20 -15.17
CA LEU A 310 -5.66 10.50 -14.71
C LEU A 310 -5.56 8.99 -14.98
N ALA A 311 -5.06 8.61 -16.16
CA ALA A 311 -4.81 7.20 -16.49
C ALA A 311 -3.77 6.57 -15.54
N MET A 312 -2.72 7.31 -15.19
CA MET A 312 -1.71 6.87 -14.23
C MET A 312 -2.28 6.69 -12.81
N CYS A 313 -3.17 7.58 -12.37
CA CYS A 313 -3.86 7.42 -11.08
C CYS A 313 -4.74 6.15 -11.06
N VAL A 314 -5.46 5.88 -12.14
CA VAL A 314 -6.27 4.65 -12.28
C VAL A 314 -5.35 3.41 -12.28
N LEU A 315 -4.22 3.47 -12.98
CA LEU A 315 -3.23 2.39 -12.98
C LEU A 315 -2.68 2.14 -11.58
N LEU A 316 -2.42 3.19 -10.81
CA LEU A 316 -1.99 3.07 -9.40
C LEU A 316 -3.02 2.29 -8.58
N ILE A 317 -4.31 2.65 -8.69
CA ILE A 317 -5.39 1.95 -7.98
C ILE A 317 -5.40 0.45 -8.34
N LEU A 318 -5.36 0.14 -9.64
CA LEU A 318 -5.36 -1.24 -10.12
C LEU A 318 -4.13 -2.02 -9.64
N SER A 319 -2.96 -1.39 -9.68
CA SER A 319 -1.70 -1.99 -9.20
C SER A 319 -1.73 -2.28 -7.71
N LEU A 320 -2.25 -1.36 -6.90
CA LEU A 320 -2.41 -1.56 -5.46
C LEU A 320 -3.32 -2.75 -5.13
N VAL A 321 -4.45 -2.86 -5.82
CA VAL A 321 -5.38 -3.99 -5.65
C VAL A 321 -4.74 -5.31 -6.10
N LYS A 322 -4.00 -5.29 -7.20
CA LYS A 322 -3.32 -6.47 -7.77
C LYS A 322 -2.04 -6.86 -7.04
N SER A 323 -1.45 -6.00 -6.22
CA SER A 323 -0.17 -6.22 -5.54
C SER A 323 -0.15 -7.50 -4.69
N GLY A 324 -1.28 -7.89 -4.11
CA GLY A 324 -1.41 -9.15 -3.37
C GLY A 324 -1.39 -10.40 -4.27
N ALA A 325 -1.89 -10.31 -5.50
CA ALA A 325 -1.77 -11.40 -6.45
C ALA A 325 -0.31 -11.56 -6.91
N TRP A 326 0.34 -10.47 -7.29
CA TRP A 326 1.75 -10.49 -7.70
C TRP A 326 2.68 -11.04 -6.60
N ALA A 327 2.44 -10.66 -5.35
CA ALA A 327 3.21 -11.20 -4.24
C ALA A 327 3.06 -12.73 -4.10
N ARG A 328 1.85 -13.26 -4.31
CA ARG A 328 1.60 -14.71 -4.29
C ARG A 328 2.27 -15.41 -5.46
N ASP A 329 2.20 -14.84 -6.65
CA ASP A 329 2.85 -15.40 -7.85
C ASP A 329 4.37 -15.48 -7.67
N ILE A 330 4.99 -14.46 -7.06
CA ILE A 330 6.43 -14.45 -6.74
C ILE A 330 6.81 -15.57 -5.76
N VAL A 331 6.02 -15.78 -4.71
CA VAL A 331 6.33 -16.76 -3.66
C VAL A 331 5.92 -18.18 -4.05
N SER A 332 4.86 -18.36 -4.82
CA SER A 332 4.39 -19.68 -5.25
C SER A 332 5.23 -20.30 -6.37
N GLY A 333 5.96 -19.46 -7.13
CA GLY A 333 6.87 -19.95 -8.18
C GLY A 333 6.13 -20.60 -9.34
N VAL A 334 5.03 -20.02 -9.78
CA VAL A 334 4.31 -20.46 -10.99
C VAL A 334 4.98 -19.89 -12.21
#